data_525f4478e55e2298d48fb5f4a3d9aefb
#
_entry.id   525f4478e55e2298d48fb5f4a3d9aefb
#
_cell.length_a   1.000
_cell.length_b   1.000
_cell.length_c   1.000
_cell.angle_alpha   90.00
_cell.angle_beta   90.00
_cell.angle_gamma   90.00
#
_symmetry.space_group_name_H-M   'P 1'
#
loop_
_entity.id
_entity.type
_entity.pdbx_description
1 polymer ?
#
loop_
_entity_poly.entity_id
_entity_poly.type
_entity_poly.pdbx_seq_one_letter_code
_entity_poly.pdbx_strand_id
1 'polypeptide(L)'
;NKEIGFVFQTFNLLPRQSSLENVALPLIYAGFGKTARTERAQEVLASVGLGDRSHHKPNELSGGQRQRVAIARALVNNPSILLADEPTGNLDSKTSYEIMELFEEIHAKGNTIIMVTHEEDIAQYAHRIIRLRDGLVESDVQNPNPTNPQEMAAKFEKLRNAGSLDAKSLA
;
A
#
# COMPACT_ATOMS: atom_id res chain seq x y z
N ASN A 1 9.17 14.41 8.03
CA ASN A 1 7.99 15.10 7.53
C ASN A 1 6.75 14.48 8.19
N LYS A 2 5.90 15.29 8.83
CA LYS A 2 4.70 14.78 9.51
C LYS A 2 3.50 14.68 8.57
N GLU A 3 3.52 15.43 7.47
CA GLU A 3 2.38 15.61 6.57
C GLU A 3 2.36 14.62 5.40
N ILE A 4 3.49 14.00 5.07
CA ILE A 4 3.62 13.14 3.89
C ILE A 4 4.23 11.80 4.31
N GLY A 5 3.52 10.71 4.00
CA GLY A 5 4.00 9.33 4.07
C GLY A 5 4.46 8.83 2.71
N PHE A 6 5.50 8.00 2.67
CA PHE A 6 6.05 7.41 1.44
C PHE A 6 5.95 5.90 1.46
N VAL A 7 5.46 5.34 0.36
CA VAL A 7 5.39 3.91 0.09
C VAL A 7 6.13 3.63 -1.20
N PHE A 8 7.03 2.64 -1.21
CA PHE A 8 7.90 2.32 -2.35
C PHE A 8 7.67 0.89 -2.86
N GLN A 9 7.95 0.65 -4.11
CA GLN A 9 7.90 -0.67 -4.75
C GLN A 9 8.74 -1.72 -4.01
N THR A 10 9.95 -1.37 -3.57
CA THR A 10 10.91 -2.26 -2.91
C THR A 10 10.74 -2.35 -1.39
N PHE A 11 9.61 -1.84 -0.85
CA PHE A 11 9.26 -1.81 0.57
C PHE A 11 10.21 -0.97 1.44
N ASN A 12 11.50 -0.95 1.16
CA ASN A 12 12.56 -0.22 1.88
C ASN A 12 12.50 -0.44 3.41
N LEU A 13 12.25 -1.68 3.83
CA LEU A 13 12.26 -2.07 5.23
C LEU A 13 13.67 -2.34 5.72
N LEU A 14 13.94 -2.01 6.96
CA LEU A 14 15.20 -2.34 7.64
C LEU A 14 15.22 -3.85 7.94
N PRO A 15 16.11 -4.64 7.30
CA PRO A 15 16.01 -6.11 7.31
C PRO A 15 16.30 -6.75 8.68
N ARG A 16 17.01 -6.03 9.56
CA ARG A 16 17.35 -6.51 10.91
C ARG A 16 16.35 -6.11 11.98
N GLN A 17 15.42 -5.22 11.66
CA GLN A 17 14.39 -4.71 12.55
C GLN A 17 13.08 -5.48 12.34
N SER A 18 12.32 -5.65 13.41
CA SER A 18 10.96 -6.21 13.36
C SER A 18 9.98 -5.27 12.62
N SER A 19 8.78 -5.76 12.31
CA SER A 19 7.69 -4.95 11.76
C SER A 19 7.39 -3.75 12.66
N LEU A 20 7.31 -3.99 13.97
CA LEU A 20 7.06 -2.94 14.96
C LEU A 20 8.15 -1.87 14.95
N GLU A 21 9.41 -2.26 14.93
CA GLU A 21 10.55 -1.34 14.91
C GLU A 21 10.62 -0.55 13.60
N ASN A 22 10.32 -1.18 12.45
CA ASN A 22 10.20 -0.51 11.16
C ASN A 22 9.11 0.58 11.17
N VAL A 23 7.93 0.26 11.70
CA VAL A 23 6.81 1.21 11.79
C VAL A 23 7.08 2.30 12.83
N ALA A 24 7.73 1.98 13.94
CA ALA A 24 8.06 2.96 14.97
C ALA A 24 9.16 3.96 14.56
N LEU A 25 9.94 3.67 13.52
CA LEU A 25 11.11 4.47 13.13
C LEU A 25 10.80 5.95 12.88
N PRO A 26 9.75 6.34 12.13
CA PRO A 26 9.43 7.75 11.92
C PRO A 26 9.09 8.49 13.22
N LEU A 27 8.52 7.80 14.21
CA LEU A 27 8.15 8.39 15.51
C LEU A 27 9.38 8.72 16.36
N ILE A 28 10.51 8.01 16.15
CA ILE A 28 11.79 8.33 16.79
C ILE A 28 12.23 9.74 16.35
N TYR A 29 12.21 10.02 15.04
CA TYR A 29 12.53 11.32 14.48
C TYR A 29 11.52 12.42 14.83
N ALA A 30 10.28 12.02 15.12
CA ALA A 30 9.23 12.93 15.60
C ALA A 30 9.32 13.22 17.11
N GLY A 31 10.29 12.61 17.84
CA GLY A 31 10.54 12.85 19.24
C GLY A 31 9.63 12.10 20.23
N PHE A 32 8.93 11.05 19.77
CA PHE A 32 8.08 10.25 20.66
C PHE A 32 8.91 9.39 21.61
N GLY A 33 8.50 9.33 22.88
CA GLY A 33 9.07 8.42 23.87
C GLY A 33 8.81 6.95 23.53
N LYS A 34 9.62 6.05 24.12
CA LYS A 34 9.62 4.61 23.77
C LYS A 34 8.23 3.97 23.88
N THR A 35 7.51 4.21 24.98
CA THR A 35 6.18 3.63 25.22
C THR A 35 5.18 4.12 24.16
N ALA A 36 5.03 5.43 24.01
CA ALA A 36 4.07 6.03 23.09
C ALA A 36 4.30 5.60 21.62
N ARG A 37 5.58 5.53 21.16
CA ARG A 37 5.88 5.06 19.81
C ARG A 37 5.59 3.58 19.59
N THR A 38 5.80 2.74 20.64
CA THR A 38 5.50 1.31 20.57
C THR A 38 3.99 1.08 20.48
N GLU A 39 3.21 1.73 21.32
CA GLU A 39 1.75 1.67 21.32
C GLU A 39 1.18 2.13 19.98
N ARG A 40 1.64 3.29 19.48
CA ARG A 40 1.18 3.83 18.20
C ARG A 40 1.56 2.92 17.02
N ALA A 41 2.77 2.39 17.00
CA ALA A 41 3.21 1.47 15.95
C ALA A 41 2.40 0.16 15.96
N GLN A 42 2.08 -0.36 17.14
CA GLN A 42 1.24 -1.56 17.30
C GLN A 42 -0.19 -1.31 16.80
N GLU A 43 -0.78 -0.16 17.14
CA GLU A 43 -2.10 0.27 16.68
C GLU A 43 -2.17 0.34 15.15
N VAL A 44 -1.17 0.98 14.52
CA VAL A 44 -1.13 1.12 13.06
C VAL A 44 -0.86 -0.22 12.36
N LEU A 45 -0.02 -1.10 12.93
CA LEU A 45 0.13 -2.46 12.40
C LEU A 45 -1.18 -3.24 12.46
N ALA A 46 -1.93 -3.12 13.55
CA ALA A 46 -3.25 -3.77 13.65
C ALA A 46 -4.22 -3.23 12.59
N SER A 47 -4.21 -1.93 12.31
CA SER A 47 -5.09 -1.30 11.32
C SER A 47 -4.83 -1.73 9.87
N VAL A 48 -3.64 -2.26 9.57
CA VAL A 48 -3.30 -2.85 8.26
C VAL A 48 -3.35 -4.38 8.27
N GLY A 49 -3.93 -5.00 9.31
CA GLY A 49 -4.11 -6.45 9.43
C GLY A 49 -2.85 -7.23 9.83
N LEU A 50 -1.86 -6.58 10.49
CA LEU A 50 -0.59 -7.19 10.89
C LEU A 50 -0.32 -7.14 12.42
N GLY A 51 -1.37 -7.04 13.24
CA GLY A 51 -1.22 -6.96 14.70
C GLY A 51 -0.47 -8.15 15.32
N ASP A 52 -0.68 -9.35 14.78
CA ASP A 52 -0.02 -10.61 15.17
C ASP A 52 1.38 -10.79 14.56
N ARG A 53 1.80 -9.91 13.66
CA ARG A 53 3.10 -9.95 12.95
C ARG A 53 4.10 -8.89 13.43
N SER A 54 3.82 -8.22 14.54
CA SER A 54 4.63 -7.11 15.07
C SER A 54 6.09 -7.47 15.32
N HIS A 55 6.38 -8.70 15.74
CA HIS A 55 7.73 -9.18 16.04
C HIS A 55 8.47 -9.83 14.88
N HIS A 56 7.79 -10.08 13.74
CA HIS A 56 8.39 -10.69 12.57
C HIS A 56 9.34 -9.71 11.86
N LYS A 57 10.43 -10.23 11.33
CA LYS A 57 11.38 -9.50 10.47
C LYS A 57 10.94 -9.57 9.00
N PRO A 58 11.42 -8.68 8.12
CA PRO A 58 11.03 -8.66 6.72
C PRO A 58 11.23 -9.98 5.96
N ASN A 59 12.26 -10.76 6.30
CA ASN A 59 12.52 -12.07 5.69
C ASN A 59 11.54 -13.18 6.16
N GLU A 60 10.76 -12.94 7.19
CA GLU A 60 9.74 -13.85 7.72
C GLU A 60 8.33 -13.50 7.21
N LEU A 61 8.22 -12.50 6.34
CA LEU A 61 6.97 -11.96 5.82
C LEU A 61 6.82 -12.22 4.31
N SER A 62 5.58 -12.45 3.86
CA SER A 62 5.26 -12.44 2.42
C SER A 62 5.46 -11.06 1.78
N GLY A 63 5.44 -10.98 0.45
CA GLY A 63 5.52 -9.71 -0.29
C GLY A 63 4.45 -8.72 0.15
N GLY A 64 3.19 -9.14 0.18
CA GLY A 64 2.07 -8.32 0.62
C GLY A 64 2.14 -7.90 2.09
N GLN A 65 2.62 -8.78 2.97
CA GLN A 65 2.85 -8.43 4.38
C GLN A 65 3.94 -7.36 4.51
N ARG A 66 5.04 -7.48 3.75
CA ARG A 66 6.09 -6.44 3.72
C ARG A 66 5.56 -5.10 3.23
N GLN A 67 4.70 -5.11 2.20
CA GLN A 67 4.07 -3.90 1.69
C GLN A 67 3.13 -3.27 2.73
N ARG A 68 2.33 -4.08 3.43
CA ARG A 68 1.49 -3.58 4.53
C ARG A 68 2.32 -2.97 5.67
N VAL A 69 3.50 -3.53 6.00
CA VAL A 69 4.42 -2.90 6.97
C VAL A 69 4.94 -1.56 6.45
N ALA A 70 5.29 -1.45 5.16
CA ALA A 70 5.73 -0.19 4.55
C ALA A 70 4.61 0.87 4.56
N ILE A 71 3.37 0.48 4.27
CA ILE A 71 2.18 1.34 4.38
C ILE A 71 1.96 1.79 5.83
N ALA A 72 2.02 0.87 6.80
CA ALA A 72 1.89 1.18 8.22
C ALA A 72 2.95 2.20 8.68
N ARG A 73 4.20 2.02 8.23
CA ARG A 73 5.29 2.98 8.50
C ARG A 73 4.99 4.37 7.91
N ALA A 74 4.42 4.43 6.73
CA ALA A 74 4.03 5.69 6.10
C ALA A 74 2.90 6.38 6.87
N LEU A 75 1.95 5.63 7.45
CA LEU A 75 0.78 6.13 8.17
C LEU A 75 1.06 6.54 9.62
N VAL A 76 2.14 6.08 10.24
CA VAL A 76 2.34 6.14 11.69
C VAL A 76 2.31 7.55 12.27
N ASN A 77 2.75 8.55 11.51
CA ASN A 77 2.69 9.98 11.87
C ASN A 77 1.35 10.66 11.53
N ASN A 78 0.35 9.88 11.09
CA ASN A 78 -0.95 10.39 10.65
C ASN A 78 -0.84 11.47 9.54
N PRO A 79 -0.20 11.16 8.41
CA PRO A 79 0.02 12.13 7.34
C PRO A 79 -1.30 12.47 6.63
N SER A 80 -1.37 13.67 6.05
CA SER A 80 -2.50 14.09 5.19
C SER A 80 -2.39 13.49 3.77
N ILE A 81 -1.17 13.20 3.33
CA ILE A 81 -0.86 12.72 1.98
C ILE A 81 0.00 11.45 2.05
N LEU A 82 -0.36 10.46 1.25
CA LEU A 82 0.46 9.31 0.95
C LEU A 82 0.95 9.37 -0.50
N LEU A 83 2.27 9.29 -0.68
CA LEU A 83 2.90 9.13 -1.99
C LEU A 83 3.29 7.67 -2.16
N ALA A 84 2.72 6.99 -3.13
CA ALA A 84 2.96 5.59 -3.42
C ALA A 84 3.60 5.45 -4.81
N ASP A 85 4.84 4.94 -4.84
CA ASP A 85 5.61 4.73 -6.06
C ASP A 85 5.64 3.23 -6.37
N GLU A 86 4.94 2.83 -7.45
CA GLU A 86 4.75 1.44 -7.90
C GLU A 86 4.41 0.47 -6.75
N PRO A 87 3.36 0.74 -5.94
CA PRO A 87 3.15 0.01 -4.69
C PRO A 87 2.76 -1.46 -4.88
N THR A 88 2.39 -1.85 -6.09
CA THR A 88 1.99 -3.22 -6.48
C THR A 88 3.01 -3.94 -7.33
N GLY A 89 4.00 -3.25 -7.89
CA GLY A 89 4.91 -3.76 -8.92
C GLY A 89 5.78 -4.98 -8.57
N ASN A 90 5.86 -5.36 -7.28
CA ASN A 90 6.57 -6.57 -6.82
C ASN A 90 5.61 -7.62 -6.20
N LEU A 91 4.32 -7.53 -6.50
CA LEU A 91 3.29 -8.38 -5.92
C LEU A 91 2.59 -9.20 -7.02
N ASP A 92 2.05 -10.34 -6.63
CA ASP A 92 1.12 -11.08 -7.48
C ASP A 92 -0.24 -10.36 -7.56
N SER A 93 -1.02 -10.64 -8.60
CA SER A 93 -2.28 -9.94 -8.89
C SER A 93 -3.26 -9.96 -7.70
N LYS A 94 -3.40 -11.10 -7.00
CA LYS A 94 -4.28 -11.19 -5.84
C LYS A 94 -3.84 -10.24 -4.74
N THR A 95 -2.56 -10.28 -4.41
CA THR A 95 -1.97 -9.42 -3.38
C THR A 95 -2.04 -7.94 -3.77
N SER A 96 -1.88 -7.63 -5.07
CA SER A 96 -2.05 -6.26 -5.60
C SER A 96 -3.46 -5.73 -5.31
N TYR A 97 -4.51 -6.52 -5.55
CA TYR A 97 -5.90 -6.11 -5.24
C TYR A 97 -6.11 -5.89 -3.74
N GLU A 98 -5.55 -6.75 -2.88
CA GLU A 98 -5.62 -6.57 -1.42
C GLU A 98 -4.91 -5.29 -0.95
N ILE A 99 -3.85 -4.87 -1.61
CA ILE A 99 -3.15 -3.60 -1.34
C ILE A 99 -3.96 -2.42 -1.86
N MET A 100 -4.61 -2.52 -3.03
CA MET A 100 -5.49 -1.48 -3.54
C MET A 100 -6.73 -1.28 -2.65
N GLU A 101 -7.30 -2.37 -2.12
CA GLU A 101 -8.38 -2.29 -1.12
C GLU A 101 -7.94 -1.53 0.13
N LEU A 102 -6.73 -1.81 0.64
CA LEU A 102 -6.18 -1.08 1.78
C LEU A 102 -5.98 0.42 1.47
N PHE A 103 -5.54 0.79 0.26
CA PHE A 103 -5.44 2.19 -0.14
C PHE A 103 -6.82 2.86 -0.19
N GLU A 104 -7.85 2.17 -0.70
CA GLU A 104 -9.22 2.70 -0.70
C GLU A 104 -9.75 2.94 0.71
N GLU A 105 -9.51 2.01 1.64
CA GLU A 105 -9.86 2.18 3.06
C GLU A 105 -9.16 3.40 3.69
N ILE A 106 -7.89 3.63 3.35
CA ILE A 106 -7.11 4.77 3.82
C ILE A 106 -7.68 6.07 3.23
N HIS A 107 -8.00 6.08 1.93
CA HIS A 107 -8.63 7.22 1.27
C HIS A 107 -9.99 7.56 1.86
N ALA A 108 -10.82 6.57 2.11
CA ALA A 108 -12.13 6.73 2.75
C ALA A 108 -12.06 7.35 4.18
N LYS A 109 -10.91 7.21 4.86
CA LYS A 109 -10.63 7.86 6.15
C LYS A 109 -10.17 9.32 6.03
N GLY A 110 -10.08 9.85 4.79
CA GLY A 110 -9.78 11.26 4.51
C GLY A 110 -8.33 11.55 4.08
N ASN A 111 -7.49 10.54 3.88
CA ASN A 111 -6.15 10.76 3.36
C ASN A 111 -6.18 11.03 1.84
N THR A 112 -5.32 11.92 1.37
CA THR A 112 -5.04 12.04 -0.07
C THR A 112 -3.98 11.03 -0.48
N ILE A 113 -4.25 10.25 -1.53
CA ILE A 113 -3.29 9.28 -2.06
C ILE A 113 -2.86 9.73 -3.45
N ILE A 114 -1.54 9.85 -3.64
CA ILE A 114 -0.93 10.11 -4.94
C ILE A 114 -0.13 8.86 -5.29
N MET A 115 -0.54 8.17 -6.34
CA MET A 115 0.11 6.94 -6.79
C MET A 115 0.79 7.18 -8.13
N VAL A 116 2.03 6.71 -8.24
CA VAL A 116 2.77 6.64 -9.51
C VAL A 116 2.77 5.18 -9.93
N THR A 117 2.31 4.90 -11.14
CA THR A 117 2.32 3.56 -11.71
C THR A 117 2.40 3.62 -13.24
N HIS A 118 2.97 2.61 -13.85
CA HIS A 118 2.93 2.36 -15.28
C HIS A 118 1.89 1.28 -15.65
N GLU A 119 1.25 0.68 -14.65
CA GLU A 119 0.20 -0.34 -14.83
C GLU A 119 -1.15 0.36 -15.04
N GLU A 120 -1.71 0.20 -16.26
CA GLU A 120 -2.96 0.86 -16.63
C GLU A 120 -4.16 0.39 -15.81
N ASP A 121 -4.22 -0.88 -15.46
CA ASP A 121 -5.25 -1.48 -14.62
C ASP A 121 -5.21 -0.93 -13.19
N ILE A 122 -4.03 -0.69 -12.63
CA ILE A 122 -3.85 -0.05 -11.32
C ILE A 122 -4.26 1.43 -11.38
N ALA A 123 -3.97 2.14 -12.47
CA ALA A 123 -4.38 3.53 -12.64
C ALA A 123 -5.92 3.70 -12.62
N GLN A 124 -6.69 2.68 -13.05
CA GLN A 124 -8.16 2.73 -13.06
C GLN A 124 -8.81 2.75 -11.66
N TYR A 125 -8.06 2.47 -10.59
CA TYR A 125 -8.56 2.63 -9.22
C TYR A 125 -8.61 4.11 -8.76
N ALA A 126 -7.88 5.00 -9.43
CA ALA A 126 -7.81 6.41 -9.06
C ALA A 126 -9.04 7.19 -9.53
N HIS A 127 -9.48 8.17 -8.73
CA HIS A 127 -10.54 9.11 -9.06
C HIS A 127 -10.11 10.18 -10.09
N ARG A 128 -8.79 10.42 -10.21
CA ARG A 128 -8.18 11.34 -11.19
C ARG A 128 -6.91 10.71 -11.72
N ILE A 129 -6.76 10.73 -13.04
CA ILE A 129 -5.61 10.14 -13.73
C ILE A 129 -4.89 11.23 -14.50
N ILE A 130 -3.61 11.42 -14.18
CA ILE A 130 -2.72 12.36 -14.88
C ILE A 130 -1.68 11.52 -15.62
N ARG A 131 -1.68 11.62 -16.95
CA ARG A 131 -0.69 10.93 -17.79
C ARG A 131 0.46 11.86 -18.12
N LEU A 132 1.66 11.34 -17.89
CA LEU A 132 2.90 12.02 -18.21
C LEU A 132 3.60 11.32 -19.36
N ARG A 133 4.08 12.10 -20.34
CA ARG A 133 4.91 11.62 -21.43
C ARG A 133 6.05 12.60 -21.67
N ASP A 134 7.28 12.09 -21.73
CA ASP A 134 8.49 12.90 -21.97
C ASP A 134 8.60 14.14 -21.05
N GLY A 135 8.16 14.00 -19.78
CA GLY A 135 8.17 15.07 -18.78
C GLY A 135 7.04 16.11 -18.93
N LEU A 136 6.12 15.92 -19.86
CA LEU A 136 4.96 16.79 -20.08
C LEU A 136 3.67 16.08 -19.67
N VAL A 137 2.67 16.87 -19.25
CA VAL A 137 1.31 16.37 -19.00
C VAL A 137 0.64 16.11 -20.36
N GLU A 138 0.41 14.84 -20.68
CA GLU A 138 -0.32 14.42 -21.89
C GLU A 138 -1.83 14.50 -21.69
N SER A 139 -2.32 14.12 -20.53
CA SER A 139 -3.74 14.22 -20.17
C SER A 139 -3.94 14.34 -18.65
N ASP A 140 -5.05 14.95 -18.27
CA ASP A 140 -5.51 15.11 -16.88
C ASP A 140 -7.03 14.94 -16.88
N VAL A 141 -7.51 13.79 -16.40
CA VAL A 141 -8.92 13.41 -16.50
C VAL A 141 -9.47 12.94 -15.16
N GLN A 142 -10.70 13.30 -14.87
CA GLN A 142 -11.47 12.69 -13.79
C GLN A 142 -11.94 11.31 -14.24
N ASN A 143 -11.80 10.31 -13.36
CA ASN A 143 -12.37 8.98 -13.56
C ASN A 143 -13.70 8.91 -12.81
N PRO A 144 -14.85 8.96 -13.50
CA PRO A 144 -16.16 8.96 -12.85
C PRO A 144 -16.55 7.60 -12.28
N ASN A 145 -15.86 6.53 -12.71
CA ASN A 145 -16.15 5.16 -12.32
C ASN A 145 -14.84 4.45 -11.95
N PRO A 146 -14.22 4.78 -10.81
CA PRO A 146 -13.03 4.06 -10.35
C PRO A 146 -13.32 2.56 -10.18
N THR A 147 -12.36 1.73 -10.52
CA THR A 147 -12.45 0.28 -10.31
C THR A 147 -12.60 -0.01 -8.81
N ASN A 148 -13.59 -0.81 -8.43
CA ASN A 148 -13.77 -1.23 -7.04
C ASN A 148 -12.83 -2.42 -6.75
N PRO A 149 -11.86 -2.27 -5.82
CA PRO A 149 -10.91 -3.35 -5.49
C PRO A 149 -11.60 -4.62 -4.99
N GLN A 150 -12.68 -4.50 -4.22
CA GLN A 150 -13.42 -5.64 -3.67
C GLN A 150 -14.11 -6.45 -4.77
N GLU A 151 -14.67 -5.79 -5.79
CA GLU A 151 -15.28 -6.47 -6.94
C GLU A 151 -14.23 -7.22 -7.76
N MET A 152 -13.04 -6.64 -7.94
CA MET A 152 -11.93 -7.29 -8.65
C MET A 152 -11.40 -8.49 -7.89
N ALA A 153 -11.21 -8.39 -6.57
CA ALA A 153 -10.81 -9.50 -5.72
C ALA A 153 -11.82 -10.66 -5.78
N ALA A 154 -13.13 -10.36 -5.69
CA ALA A 154 -14.19 -11.35 -5.80
C ALA A 154 -14.25 -12.00 -7.20
N LYS A 155 -14.04 -11.22 -8.26
CA LYS A 155 -13.97 -11.73 -9.65
C LYS A 155 -12.77 -12.68 -9.82
N PHE A 156 -11.61 -12.31 -9.28
CA PHE A 156 -10.41 -13.15 -9.33
C PHE A 156 -10.61 -14.48 -8.59
N GLU A 157 -11.23 -14.47 -7.40
CA GLU A 157 -11.55 -15.71 -6.68
C GLU A 157 -12.52 -16.62 -7.43
N LYS A 158 -13.54 -16.05 -8.05
CA LYS A 158 -14.48 -16.81 -8.90
C LYS A 158 -13.78 -17.48 -10.08
N LEU A 159 -12.90 -16.77 -10.77
CA LEU A 159 -12.14 -17.31 -11.91
C LEU A 159 -11.19 -18.44 -11.47
N ARG A 160 -10.50 -18.27 -10.35
CA ARG A 160 -9.63 -19.31 -9.77
C ARG A 160 -10.40 -20.57 -9.40
N ASN A 161 -11.56 -20.42 -8.75
CA ASN A 161 -12.40 -21.53 -8.33
C ASN A 161 -13.10 -22.24 -9.51
N ALA A 162 -13.28 -21.56 -10.63
CA ALA A 162 -13.82 -22.13 -11.87
C ALA A 162 -12.79 -22.94 -12.71
N GLY A 163 -11.54 -23.08 -12.24
CA GLY A 163 -10.49 -23.82 -12.95
C GLY A 163 -10.01 -23.16 -14.26
N SER A 164 -10.35 -21.90 -14.49
CA SER A 164 -10.12 -21.15 -15.74
C SER A 164 -8.82 -20.33 -15.77
N LEU A 165 -7.95 -20.48 -14.77
CA LEU A 165 -6.68 -19.79 -14.72
C LEU A 165 -5.54 -20.68 -15.22
N ASP A 166 -5.47 -20.89 -16.51
CA ASP A 166 -4.19 -21.15 -17.16
C ASP A 166 -3.35 -19.85 -17.08
N ALA A 167 -2.15 -19.95 -16.49
CA ALA A 167 -1.25 -18.85 -16.18
C ALA A 167 -0.76 -18.01 -17.38
N LYS A 168 -1.37 -18.16 -18.55
CA LYS A 168 -1.00 -17.51 -19.82
C LYS A 168 -1.98 -16.46 -20.34
N SER A 169 -3.10 -16.20 -19.66
CA SER A 169 -4.11 -15.26 -20.16
C SER A 169 -4.14 -13.91 -19.41
N LEU A 170 -3.13 -13.63 -18.60
CA LEU A 170 -2.99 -12.38 -17.83
C LEU A 170 -1.60 -11.73 -18.08
N ALA A 171 -1.01 -11.93 -19.25
CA ALA A 171 0.15 -11.18 -19.71
C ALA A 171 -0.28 -10.10 -20.69
#